data_4001734334dd740277d4baa764a1b699
#
_entry.id   4001734334dd740277d4baa764a1b699
#
_cell.length_a   1.000
_cell.length_b   1.000
_cell.length_c   1.000
_cell.angle_alpha   90.00
_cell.angle_beta   90.00
_cell.angle_gamma   90.00
#
_symmetry.space_group_name_H-M   'P 1'
#
loop_
_entity.id
_entity.type
_entity.pdbx_description
1 polymer ?
#
loop_
_entity_poly.entity_id
_entity_poly.type
_entity_poly.pdbx_seq_one_letter_code
_entity_poly.pdbx_strand_id
1 'polypeptide(L)'
;VKLILNHKNIPNQFIDINGKPVIVYCLEAYQRHPAIDDLYVVCLKGWENIVTAYAEQFGITKLRGLIPAAASGILSVENGLDYVKDKYGDNDIIIFQESTRPMVNVEMISKLLQACYENSKANICQSMKDYVQFSYKAGKAEYINREDVVDLQSPEAYRFDVIKSVFDDAKQQHHALTESCCAMLMFNLGYDINFIEGSVNNIKIIRDEDIAIFGALLKQK
;
A
#
# COMPACT_ATOMS: atom_id res chain seq x y z
N VAL A 1 12.44 1.78 -1.17
CA VAL A 1 11.59 1.75 -2.39
C VAL A 1 12.52 1.68 -3.59
N LYS A 2 12.48 0.56 -4.34
CA LYS A 2 13.19 0.49 -5.61
C LYS A 2 12.47 1.43 -6.54
N LEU A 3 13.06 2.58 -6.87
CA LEU A 3 12.57 3.49 -7.89
C LEU A 3 12.57 2.74 -9.22
N ILE A 4 11.40 2.32 -9.68
CA ILE A 4 11.23 1.85 -11.04
C ILE A 4 10.94 3.11 -11.85
N LEU A 5 11.94 3.53 -12.61
CA LEU A 5 11.80 4.65 -13.54
C LEU A 5 11.37 4.06 -14.89
N ASN A 6 10.39 4.70 -15.52
CA ASN A 6 10.06 4.42 -16.91
C ASN A 6 11.11 5.04 -17.85
N HIS A 7 10.96 4.86 -19.16
CA HIS A 7 11.84 5.45 -20.20
C HIS A 7 11.99 6.97 -20.12
N LYS A 8 11.15 7.67 -19.34
CA LYS A 8 11.21 9.14 -19.13
C LYS A 8 11.89 9.53 -17.82
N ASN A 9 12.44 8.58 -17.06
CA ASN A 9 13.01 8.80 -15.72
C ASN A 9 12.03 9.42 -14.69
N ILE A 10 10.74 9.20 -14.88
CA ILE A 10 9.68 9.66 -13.96
C ILE A 10 9.26 8.46 -13.09
N PRO A 11 9.20 8.58 -11.75
CA PRO A 11 8.68 7.52 -10.90
C PRO A 11 7.23 7.15 -11.30
N ASN A 12 6.91 5.85 -11.30
CA ASN A 12 5.64 5.34 -11.83
C ASN A 12 4.39 6.00 -11.23
N GLN A 13 4.44 6.39 -9.95
CA GLN A 13 3.34 7.09 -9.28
C GLN A 13 3.05 8.51 -9.85
N PHE A 14 3.99 9.08 -10.59
CA PHE A 14 3.84 10.42 -11.19
C PHE A 14 3.61 10.41 -12.70
N ILE A 15 3.47 9.22 -13.31
CA ILE A 15 3.09 9.10 -14.71
C ILE A 15 1.66 9.62 -14.88
N ASP A 16 1.48 10.48 -15.86
CA ASP A 16 0.14 10.97 -16.26
C ASP A 16 -0.60 9.91 -17.09
N ILE A 17 -1.82 9.63 -16.71
CA ILE A 17 -2.72 8.77 -17.46
C ILE A 17 -4.08 9.47 -17.53
N ASN A 18 -4.51 9.79 -18.72
CA ASN A 18 -5.75 10.54 -19.00
C ASN A 18 -5.81 11.91 -18.29
N GLY A 19 -4.70 12.65 -18.24
CA GLY A 19 -4.63 13.97 -17.63
C GLY A 19 -4.53 13.97 -16.11
N LYS A 20 -4.20 12.81 -15.51
CA LYS A 20 -4.10 12.66 -14.06
C LYS A 20 -2.93 11.74 -13.67
N PRO A 21 -2.03 12.15 -12.77
CA PRO A 21 -0.97 11.30 -12.25
C PRO A 21 -1.50 10.09 -11.48
N VAL A 22 -0.81 8.96 -11.58
CA VAL A 22 -1.19 7.68 -10.94
C VAL A 22 -1.48 7.85 -9.44
N ILE A 23 -0.63 8.58 -8.71
CA ILE A 23 -0.82 8.82 -7.26
C ILE A 23 -2.15 9.51 -6.95
N VAL A 24 -2.62 10.39 -7.85
CA VAL A 24 -3.84 11.16 -7.62
C VAL A 24 -5.08 10.27 -7.61
N TYR A 25 -5.10 9.21 -8.42
CA TYR A 25 -6.20 8.23 -8.38
C TYR A 25 -6.33 7.58 -6.98
N CYS A 26 -5.18 7.25 -6.35
CA CYS A 26 -5.17 6.76 -4.97
C CYS A 26 -5.67 7.84 -4.00
N LEU A 27 -5.08 9.03 -4.05
CA LEU A 27 -5.43 10.12 -3.13
C LEU A 27 -6.91 10.48 -3.20
N GLU A 28 -7.51 10.54 -4.40
CA GLU A 28 -8.93 10.79 -4.57
C GLU A 28 -9.84 9.72 -3.96
N ALA A 29 -9.45 8.44 -3.98
CA ALA A 29 -10.24 7.39 -3.36
C ALA A 29 -10.35 7.61 -1.84
N TYR A 30 -9.24 7.94 -1.20
CA TYR A 30 -9.19 8.27 0.24
C TYR A 30 -9.83 9.62 0.54
N GLN A 31 -9.62 10.65 -0.30
CA GLN A 31 -10.26 11.96 -0.16
C GLN A 31 -11.79 11.84 -0.13
N ARG A 32 -12.36 10.99 -0.97
CA ARG A 32 -13.82 10.79 -1.05
C ARG A 32 -14.40 9.92 0.05
N HIS A 33 -13.58 9.11 0.74
CA HIS A 33 -14.08 8.19 1.76
C HIS A 33 -14.40 8.94 3.07
N PRO A 34 -15.65 8.84 3.60
CA PRO A 34 -16.09 9.65 4.74
C PRO A 34 -15.36 9.32 6.04
N ALA A 35 -14.92 8.08 6.25
CA ALA A 35 -14.24 7.64 7.45
C ALA A 35 -12.70 7.84 7.40
N ILE A 36 -12.18 8.51 6.38
CA ILE A 36 -10.76 8.90 6.32
C ILE A 36 -10.67 10.36 6.71
N ASP A 37 -9.94 10.65 7.76
CA ASP A 37 -9.78 12.00 8.30
C ASP A 37 -8.60 12.71 7.64
N ASP A 38 -7.44 12.08 7.63
CA ASP A 38 -6.18 12.68 7.23
C ASP A 38 -5.40 11.79 6.26
N LEU A 39 -4.65 12.43 5.36
CA LEU A 39 -3.72 11.79 4.43
C LEU A 39 -2.30 12.30 4.66
N TYR A 40 -1.35 11.40 4.57
CA TYR A 40 0.08 11.71 4.55
C TYR A 40 0.72 11.01 3.36
N VAL A 41 1.65 11.66 2.70
CA VAL A 41 2.42 11.04 1.61
C VAL A 41 3.87 10.92 2.02
N VAL A 42 4.35 9.68 2.08
CA VAL A 42 5.80 9.43 2.19
C VAL A 42 6.43 9.68 0.83
N CYS A 43 7.11 10.82 0.71
CA CYS A 43 7.50 11.42 -0.55
C CYS A 43 9.00 11.27 -0.83
N LEU A 44 9.33 10.99 -2.08
CA LEU A 44 10.71 11.01 -2.56
C LEU A 44 11.24 12.44 -2.55
N LYS A 45 12.50 12.58 -2.14
CA LYS A 45 13.19 13.88 -2.13
C LYS A 45 13.17 14.51 -3.53
N GLY A 46 12.76 15.78 -3.57
CA GLY A 46 12.65 16.59 -4.79
C GLY A 46 11.29 16.50 -5.50
N TRP A 47 10.35 15.71 -4.98
CA TRP A 47 8.99 15.59 -5.52
C TRP A 47 7.92 16.25 -4.63
N GLU A 48 8.32 16.85 -3.52
CA GLU A 48 7.42 17.42 -2.52
C GLU A 48 6.53 18.52 -3.12
N ASN A 49 7.13 19.46 -3.84
CA ASN A 49 6.38 20.55 -4.48
C ASN A 49 5.38 20.05 -5.54
N ILE A 50 5.74 18.96 -6.23
CA ILE A 50 4.87 18.34 -7.24
C ILE A 50 3.66 17.69 -6.56
N VAL A 51 3.87 16.95 -5.47
CA VAL A 51 2.77 16.34 -4.69
C VAL A 51 1.85 17.41 -4.12
N THR A 52 2.41 18.51 -3.60
CA THR A 52 1.62 19.64 -3.10
C THR A 52 0.79 20.27 -4.22
N ALA A 53 1.40 20.53 -5.37
CA ALA A 53 0.68 21.09 -6.53
C ALA A 53 -0.44 20.17 -7.02
N TYR A 54 -0.23 18.84 -7.02
CA TYR A 54 -1.29 17.89 -7.36
C TYR A 54 -2.40 17.89 -6.31
N ALA A 55 -2.07 17.97 -5.03
CA ALA A 55 -3.09 18.04 -3.98
C ALA A 55 -3.99 19.28 -4.16
N GLU A 56 -3.41 20.42 -4.46
CA GLU A 56 -4.14 21.66 -4.75
C GLU A 56 -4.98 21.53 -6.03
N GLN A 57 -4.38 21.09 -7.13
CA GLN A 57 -5.03 20.96 -8.43
C GLN A 57 -6.24 20.01 -8.41
N PHE A 58 -6.14 18.91 -7.66
CA PHE A 58 -7.17 17.87 -7.61
C PHE A 58 -8.01 17.89 -6.33
N GLY A 59 -7.91 18.95 -5.53
CA GLY A 59 -8.74 19.17 -4.35
C GLY A 59 -8.56 18.13 -3.24
N ILE A 60 -7.33 17.67 -3.02
CA ILE A 60 -7.00 16.72 -1.95
C ILE A 60 -6.83 17.48 -0.62
N THR A 61 -7.93 17.88 -0.02
CA THR A 61 -7.96 18.73 1.18
C THR A 61 -7.61 17.98 2.47
N LYS A 62 -7.61 16.64 2.46
CA LYS A 62 -7.21 15.83 3.61
C LYS A 62 -5.69 15.63 3.71
N LEU A 63 -4.90 16.09 2.75
CA LEU A 63 -3.43 15.99 2.83
C LEU A 63 -2.91 16.91 3.93
N ARG A 64 -2.33 16.32 4.98
CA ARG A 64 -1.81 17.03 6.17
C ARG A 64 -0.30 17.17 6.18
N GLY A 65 0.41 16.36 5.40
CA GLY A 65 1.85 16.47 5.39
C GLY A 65 2.54 15.54 4.40
N LEU A 66 3.77 15.90 4.10
CA LEU A 66 4.70 15.10 3.32
C LEU A 66 5.81 14.63 4.25
N ILE A 67 6.12 13.35 4.19
CA ILE A 67 7.10 12.70 5.06
C ILE A 67 8.26 12.23 4.18
N PRO A 68 9.53 12.44 4.56
CA PRO A 68 10.65 11.97 3.76
C PRO A 68 10.64 10.46 3.59
N ALA A 69 10.81 9.97 2.36
CA ALA A 69 10.99 8.54 2.10
C ALA A 69 12.36 8.07 2.61
N ALA A 70 12.40 6.84 3.09
CA ALA A 70 13.62 6.15 3.50
C ALA A 70 14.18 5.23 2.40
N ALA A 71 15.24 4.48 2.69
CA ALA A 71 15.94 3.62 1.75
C ALA A 71 15.08 2.42 1.26
N SER A 72 14.06 2.02 2.03
CA SER A 72 13.15 0.93 1.67
C SER A 72 11.69 1.29 1.98
N GLY A 73 10.77 0.45 1.51
CA GLY A 73 9.33 0.60 1.79
C GLY A 73 9.03 0.52 3.28
N ILE A 74 9.53 -0.52 3.95
CA ILE A 74 9.28 -0.72 5.39
C ILE A 74 9.89 0.39 6.25
N LEU A 75 11.08 0.88 5.92
CA LEU A 75 11.69 2.02 6.60
C LEU A 75 10.91 3.33 6.32
N SER A 76 10.30 3.45 5.16
CA SER A 76 9.42 4.58 4.84
C SER A 76 8.11 4.53 5.67
N VAL A 77 7.59 3.33 5.92
CA VAL A 77 6.47 3.12 6.85
C VAL A 77 6.87 3.51 8.27
N GLU A 78 8.04 3.08 8.74
CA GLU A 78 8.57 3.47 10.05
C GLU A 78 8.65 4.99 10.20
N ASN A 79 9.22 5.69 9.21
CA ASN A 79 9.24 7.17 9.20
C ASN A 79 7.82 7.76 9.30
N GLY A 80 6.86 7.15 8.60
CA GLY A 80 5.45 7.54 8.66
C GLY A 80 4.88 7.41 10.06
N LEU A 81 5.06 6.25 10.69
CA LEU A 81 4.61 5.98 12.06
C LEU A 81 5.25 6.93 13.07
N ASP A 82 6.55 7.15 12.99
CA ASP A 82 7.26 8.10 13.85
C ASP A 82 6.76 9.54 13.70
N TYR A 83 6.39 9.94 12.47
CA TYR A 83 5.85 11.28 12.21
C TYR A 83 4.45 11.49 12.84
N VAL A 84 3.66 10.44 12.91
CA VAL A 84 2.27 10.53 13.38
C VAL A 84 2.05 10.04 14.82
N LYS A 85 3.06 9.50 15.49
CA LYS A 85 2.94 8.83 16.81
C LYS A 85 2.31 9.68 17.92
N ASP A 86 2.51 11.00 17.88
CA ASP A 86 1.98 11.92 18.89
C ASP A 86 0.69 12.63 18.41
N LYS A 87 0.14 12.24 17.27
CA LYS A 87 -1.04 12.87 16.65
C LYS A 87 -2.30 12.02 16.77
N TYR A 88 -2.14 10.72 16.92
CA TYR A 88 -3.25 9.76 16.93
C TYR A 88 -3.19 8.87 18.16
N GLY A 89 -4.36 8.36 18.56
CA GLY A 89 -4.50 7.46 19.70
C GLY A 89 -4.35 5.99 19.32
N ASP A 90 -4.17 5.15 20.32
CA ASP A 90 -3.94 3.71 20.15
C ASP A 90 -5.06 2.99 19.38
N ASN A 91 -6.31 3.47 19.46
CA ASN A 91 -7.46 2.89 18.78
C ASN A 91 -7.70 3.42 17.37
N ASP A 92 -6.94 4.43 16.92
CA ASP A 92 -7.05 4.94 15.56
C ASP A 92 -6.55 3.88 14.56
N ILE A 93 -7.11 3.92 13.35
CA ILE A 93 -6.71 3.01 12.27
C ILE A 93 -5.76 3.75 11.32
N ILE A 94 -4.62 3.13 11.05
CA ILE A 94 -3.68 3.59 10.04
C ILE A 94 -3.74 2.66 8.83
N ILE A 95 -3.83 3.26 7.64
CA ILE A 95 -3.85 2.55 6.37
C ILE A 95 -2.56 2.84 5.60
N PHE A 96 -1.89 1.79 5.14
CA PHE A 96 -0.75 1.89 4.24
C PHE A 96 -1.16 1.53 2.82
N GLN A 97 -0.94 2.47 1.90
CA GLN A 97 -1.31 2.35 0.49
C GLN A 97 -0.08 2.52 -0.41
N GLU A 98 0.13 1.58 -1.31
CA GLU A 98 1.09 1.76 -2.41
C GLU A 98 0.52 2.76 -3.43
N SER A 99 1.22 3.88 -3.64
CA SER A 99 0.80 4.91 -4.59
C SER A 99 0.75 4.46 -6.06
N THR A 100 1.28 3.26 -6.34
CA THR A 100 1.25 2.62 -7.66
C THR A 100 0.11 1.61 -7.85
N ARG A 101 -0.87 1.53 -6.91
CA ARG A 101 -2.11 0.76 -7.07
C ARG A 101 -3.32 1.68 -7.19
N PRO A 102 -3.53 2.29 -8.35
CA PRO A 102 -4.52 3.36 -8.53
C PRO A 102 -5.97 2.88 -8.62
N MET A 103 -6.19 1.56 -8.60
CA MET A 103 -7.54 0.98 -8.66
C MET A 103 -8.20 0.81 -7.30
N VAL A 104 -7.54 1.23 -6.20
CA VAL A 104 -8.18 1.33 -4.89
C VAL A 104 -9.44 2.20 -4.99
N ASN A 105 -10.51 1.82 -4.30
CA ASN A 105 -11.78 2.52 -4.33
C ASN A 105 -12.44 2.58 -2.95
N VAL A 106 -13.49 3.38 -2.83
CA VAL A 106 -14.22 3.60 -1.57
C VAL A 106 -14.77 2.29 -0.98
N GLU A 107 -15.27 1.38 -1.80
CA GLU A 107 -15.80 0.08 -1.35
C GLU A 107 -14.69 -0.79 -0.73
N MET A 108 -13.53 -0.87 -1.39
CA MET A 108 -12.37 -1.61 -0.88
C MET A 108 -11.88 -1.04 0.44
N ILE A 109 -11.81 0.30 0.55
CA ILE A 109 -11.44 0.98 1.80
C ILE A 109 -12.47 0.68 2.91
N SER A 110 -13.77 0.70 2.60
CA SER A 110 -14.83 0.37 3.57
C SER A 110 -14.71 -1.05 4.09
N LYS A 111 -14.50 -2.04 3.22
CA LYS A 111 -14.30 -3.44 3.61
C LYS A 111 -13.05 -3.62 4.48
N LEU A 112 -11.96 -2.94 4.12
CA LEU A 112 -10.70 -2.96 4.86
C LEU A 112 -10.89 -2.41 6.28
N LEU A 113 -11.52 -1.24 6.40
CA LEU A 113 -11.82 -0.61 7.69
C LEU A 113 -12.72 -1.50 8.56
N GLN A 114 -13.79 -2.06 7.99
CA GLN A 114 -14.68 -2.97 8.72
C GLN A 114 -13.91 -4.16 9.30
N ALA A 115 -13.10 -4.84 8.48
CA ALA A 115 -12.29 -5.96 8.93
C ALA A 115 -11.23 -5.57 9.97
N CYS A 116 -10.67 -4.36 9.85
CA CYS A 116 -9.72 -3.83 10.83
C CYS A 116 -10.39 -3.49 12.17
N TYR A 117 -11.61 -2.95 12.16
CA TYR A 117 -12.39 -2.73 13.39
C TYR A 117 -12.68 -4.04 14.13
N GLU A 118 -12.96 -5.12 13.40
CA GLU A 118 -13.26 -6.43 13.98
C GLU A 118 -12.02 -7.17 14.50
N ASN A 119 -10.88 -7.01 13.80
CA ASN A 119 -9.69 -7.85 14.03
C ASN A 119 -8.42 -7.05 14.39
N SER A 120 -8.51 -5.72 14.50
CA SER A 120 -7.39 -4.80 14.74
C SER A 120 -6.34 -4.74 13.61
N LYS A 121 -6.51 -5.53 12.56
CA LYS A 121 -5.65 -5.64 11.37
C LYS A 121 -6.44 -6.19 10.19
N ALA A 122 -6.12 -5.72 8.99
CA ALA A 122 -6.67 -6.26 7.75
C ALA A 122 -5.73 -6.02 6.58
N ASN A 123 -5.59 -7.00 5.70
CA ASN A 123 -4.68 -6.97 4.57
C ASN A 123 -5.44 -7.40 3.31
N ILE A 124 -5.46 -6.55 2.30
CA ILE A 124 -6.08 -6.88 1.02
C ILE A 124 -5.21 -7.92 0.31
N CYS A 125 -5.84 -8.99 -0.13
CA CYS A 125 -5.20 -10.02 -0.95
C CYS A 125 -6.07 -10.43 -2.13
N GLN A 126 -5.47 -11.15 -3.08
CA GLN A 126 -6.17 -11.78 -4.19
C GLN A 126 -5.93 -13.29 -4.13
N SER A 127 -6.97 -14.08 -4.27
CA SER A 127 -6.86 -15.53 -4.45
C SER A 127 -6.20 -15.85 -5.79
N MET A 128 -5.30 -16.83 -5.80
CA MET A 128 -4.56 -17.27 -7.00
C MET A 128 -5.15 -18.53 -7.66
N LYS A 129 -6.47 -18.73 -7.50
CA LYS A 129 -7.18 -19.95 -7.96
C LYS A 129 -7.17 -20.20 -9.46
N ASP A 130 -6.96 -19.16 -10.26
CA ASP A 130 -6.99 -19.25 -11.72
C ASP A 130 -5.76 -19.88 -12.34
N TYR A 131 -4.68 -20.03 -11.55
CA TYR A 131 -3.40 -20.55 -12.05
C TYR A 131 -2.91 -21.73 -11.23
N VAL A 132 -2.21 -22.65 -11.90
CA VAL A 132 -1.48 -23.75 -11.22
C VAL A 132 -0.19 -23.17 -10.66
N GLN A 133 0.06 -23.39 -9.37
CA GLN A 133 1.21 -22.86 -8.66
C GLN A 133 2.25 -23.96 -8.40
N PHE A 134 3.50 -23.62 -8.64
CA PHE A 134 4.65 -24.43 -8.26
C PHE A 134 5.70 -23.57 -7.57
N SER A 135 6.27 -24.05 -6.46
CA SER A 135 7.57 -23.55 -6.04
C SER A 135 8.65 -24.20 -6.91
N TYR A 136 9.67 -23.43 -7.31
CA TYR A 136 10.78 -23.94 -8.11
C TYR A 136 12.10 -23.52 -7.49
N LYS A 137 12.80 -24.46 -6.85
CA LYS A 137 14.04 -24.19 -6.14
C LYS A 137 15.09 -25.26 -6.46
N ALA A 138 16.28 -24.83 -6.82
CA ALA A 138 17.43 -25.72 -7.10
C ALA A 138 17.11 -26.81 -8.14
N GLY A 139 16.35 -26.49 -9.18
CA GLY A 139 15.98 -27.45 -10.25
C GLY A 139 14.84 -28.40 -9.89
N LYS A 140 14.24 -28.28 -8.72
CA LYS A 140 13.09 -29.08 -8.27
C LYS A 140 11.82 -28.25 -8.25
N ALA A 141 10.74 -28.81 -8.77
CA ALA A 141 9.40 -28.26 -8.71
C ALA A 141 8.59 -28.98 -7.63
N GLU A 142 7.88 -28.19 -6.81
CA GLU A 142 6.91 -28.69 -5.82
C GLU A 142 5.57 -28.02 -6.08
N TYR A 143 4.51 -28.83 -6.21
CA TYR A 143 3.16 -28.31 -6.41
C TYR A 143 2.68 -27.58 -5.16
N ILE A 144 2.10 -26.40 -5.35
CA ILE A 144 1.42 -25.65 -4.29
C ILE A 144 -0.08 -25.69 -4.60
N ASN A 145 -0.88 -26.14 -3.65
CA ASN A 145 -2.33 -26.10 -3.83
C ASN A 145 -2.77 -24.64 -3.95
N ARG A 146 -3.33 -24.29 -5.09
CA ARG A 146 -3.76 -22.89 -5.38
C ARG A 146 -4.86 -22.37 -4.44
N GLU A 147 -5.59 -23.26 -3.77
CA GLU A 147 -6.58 -22.86 -2.76
C GLU A 147 -5.93 -22.27 -1.49
N ASP A 148 -4.65 -22.61 -1.26
CA ASP A 148 -3.88 -22.18 -0.09
C ASP A 148 -2.98 -20.97 -0.38
N VAL A 149 -3.08 -20.40 -1.60
CA VAL A 149 -2.20 -19.30 -2.05
C VAL A 149 -3.00 -18.02 -2.24
N VAL A 150 -2.48 -16.94 -1.67
CA VAL A 150 -2.99 -15.58 -1.87
C VAL A 150 -1.86 -14.64 -2.26
N ASP A 151 -2.14 -13.71 -3.16
CA ASP A 151 -1.26 -12.59 -3.48
C ASP A 151 -1.60 -11.40 -2.59
N LEU A 152 -0.66 -10.97 -1.77
CA LEU A 152 -0.83 -9.77 -0.96
C LEU A 152 -0.86 -8.52 -1.84
N GLN A 153 -1.84 -7.69 -1.61
CA GLN A 153 -1.98 -6.38 -2.24
C GLN A 153 -1.91 -5.28 -1.16
N SER A 154 -1.88 -4.02 -1.55
CA SER A 154 -2.27 -2.91 -0.68
C SER A 154 -3.68 -2.44 -1.08
N PRO A 155 -4.44 -1.79 -0.16
CA PRO A 155 -4.03 -1.31 1.16
C PRO A 155 -3.93 -2.38 2.27
N GLU A 156 -3.14 -2.04 3.29
CA GLU A 156 -3.07 -2.73 4.57
C GLU A 156 -3.59 -1.78 5.66
N ALA A 157 -4.38 -2.24 6.61
CA ALA A 157 -4.90 -1.44 7.71
C ALA A 157 -4.62 -2.08 9.07
N TYR A 158 -4.26 -1.25 10.02
CA TYR A 158 -3.90 -1.69 11.36
C TYR A 158 -4.41 -0.68 12.40
N ARG A 159 -4.89 -1.18 13.54
CA ARG A 159 -5.03 -0.34 14.71
C ARG A 159 -3.65 0.16 15.14
N PHE A 160 -3.57 1.42 15.58
CA PHE A 160 -2.28 2.09 15.76
C PHE A 160 -1.39 1.41 16.81
N ASP A 161 -1.97 0.99 17.95
CA ASP A 161 -1.25 0.25 18.98
C ASP A 161 -0.66 -1.07 18.45
N VAL A 162 -1.39 -1.78 17.59
CA VAL A 162 -0.94 -3.05 17.02
C VAL A 162 0.28 -2.86 16.13
N ILE A 163 0.21 -1.95 15.16
CA ILE A 163 1.33 -1.75 14.24
C ILE A 163 2.54 -1.13 14.95
N LYS A 164 2.32 -0.25 15.93
CA LYS A 164 3.39 0.29 16.77
C LYS A 164 4.11 -0.82 17.53
N SER A 165 3.37 -1.74 18.16
CA SER A 165 3.96 -2.88 18.87
C SER A 165 4.80 -3.77 17.96
N VAL A 166 4.39 -4.00 16.71
CA VAL A 166 5.17 -4.76 15.72
C VAL A 166 6.54 -4.12 15.45
N PHE A 167 6.60 -2.80 15.27
CA PHE A 167 7.87 -2.09 15.06
C PHE A 167 8.72 -2.02 16.34
N ASP A 168 8.09 -1.87 17.50
CA ASP A 168 8.79 -1.89 18.79
C ASP A 168 9.39 -3.29 19.07
N ASP A 169 8.67 -4.37 18.79
CA ASP A 169 9.18 -5.74 18.90
C ASP A 169 10.32 -6.01 17.92
N ALA A 170 10.23 -5.52 16.69
CA ALA A 170 11.32 -5.61 15.73
C ALA A 170 12.61 -4.96 16.27
N LYS A 171 12.48 -3.77 16.89
CA LYS A 171 13.61 -3.07 17.52
C LYS A 171 14.17 -3.85 18.69
N GLN A 172 13.31 -4.35 19.58
CA GLN A 172 13.73 -5.13 20.76
C GLN A 172 14.46 -6.44 20.38
N GLN A 173 13.99 -7.11 19.32
CA GLN A 173 14.59 -8.33 18.81
C GLN A 173 15.79 -8.09 17.90
N HIS A 174 16.20 -6.84 17.69
CA HIS A 174 17.24 -6.45 16.72
C HIS A 174 16.98 -6.99 15.30
N HIS A 175 15.69 -7.10 14.93
CA HIS A 175 15.27 -7.56 13.63
C HIS A 175 15.56 -6.48 12.57
N ALA A 176 16.31 -6.84 11.54
CA ALA A 176 16.60 -5.91 10.44
C ALA A 176 15.35 -5.72 9.57
N LEU A 177 14.92 -4.48 9.40
CA LEU A 177 13.74 -4.13 8.59
C LEU A 177 14.07 -4.24 7.08
N THR A 178 13.90 -5.43 6.53
CA THR A 178 14.17 -5.77 5.12
C THR A 178 12.93 -6.17 4.34
N GLU A 179 11.79 -6.26 4.99
CA GLU A 179 10.52 -6.70 4.43
C GLU A 179 9.98 -5.72 3.40
N SER A 180 9.14 -6.23 2.51
CA SER A 180 8.49 -5.42 1.48
C SER A 180 7.25 -4.67 1.99
N CYS A 181 6.63 -5.13 3.10
CA CYS A 181 5.38 -4.60 3.66
C CYS A 181 5.22 -4.97 5.14
N CYS A 182 4.22 -4.38 5.81
CA CYS A 182 3.95 -4.63 7.23
C CYS A 182 3.49 -6.06 7.51
N ALA A 183 2.63 -6.63 6.66
CA ALA A 183 2.18 -8.01 6.83
C ALA A 183 3.35 -9.01 6.86
N MET A 184 4.37 -8.80 6.02
CA MET A 184 5.56 -9.66 6.00
C MET A 184 6.40 -9.49 7.26
N LEU A 185 6.55 -8.27 7.78
CA LEU A 185 7.22 -8.03 9.07
C LEU A 185 6.46 -8.71 10.21
N MET A 186 5.13 -8.57 10.25
CA MET A 186 4.27 -9.24 11.23
C MET A 186 4.46 -10.75 11.20
N PHE A 187 4.42 -11.35 10.00
CA PHE A 187 4.62 -12.80 9.82
C PHE A 187 5.99 -13.25 10.37
N ASN A 188 7.06 -12.53 10.05
CA ASN A 188 8.42 -12.86 10.49
C ASN A 188 8.60 -12.74 12.01
N LEU A 189 7.83 -11.88 12.67
CA LEU A 189 7.81 -11.72 14.12
C LEU A 189 6.79 -12.65 14.83
N GLY A 190 6.09 -13.52 14.09
CA GLY A 190 5.13 -14.48 14.63
C GLY A 190 3.73 -13.93 14.95
N TYR A 191 3.39 -12.77 14.41
CA TYR A 191 2.04 -12.22 14.50
C TYR A 191 1.10 -12.89 13.49
N ASP A 192 -0.16 -13.04 13.86
CA ASP A 192 -1.21 -13.47 12.94
C ASP A 192 -1.51 -12.40 11.89
N ILE A 193 -1.89 -12.84 10.69
CA ILE A 193 -2.30 -11.98 9.59
C ILE A 193 -3.76 -12.25 9.27
N ASN A 194 -4.54 -11.18 9.13
CA ASN A 194 -5.92 -11.26 8.68
C ASN A 194 -6.03 -10.81 7.23
N PHE A 195 -6.41 -11.73 6.33
CA PHE A 195 -6.59 -11.46 4.91
C PHE A 195 -8.06 -11.21 4.58
N ILE A 196 -8.31 -10.23 3.73
CA ILE A 196 -9.62 -9.98 3.12
C ILE A 196 -9.50 -9.94 1.60
N GLU A 197 -10.54 -10.37 0.92
CA GLU A 197 -10.53 -10.44 -0.53
C GLU A 197 -10.51 -9.05 -1.16
N GLY A 198 -9.53 -8.83 -2.04
CA GLY A 198 -9.36 -7.64 -2.86
C GLY A 198 -9.96 -7.78 -4.24
N SER A 199 -9.23 -7.31 -5.25
CA SER A 199 -9.70 -7.34 -6.65
C SER A 199 -8.56 -7.65 -7.60
N VAL A 200 -8.83 -8.46 -8.61
CA VAL A 200 -7.92 -8.69 -9.75
C VAL A 200 -7.55 -7.39 -10.47
N ASN A 201 -8.45 -6.40 -10.44
CA ASN A 201 -8.24 -5.10 -11.03
C ASN A 201 -7.38 -4.15 -10.16
N ASN A 202 -7.06 -4.52 -8.92
CA ASN A 202 -6.19 -3.73 -8.04
C ASN A 202 -4.71 -3.94 -8.41
N ILE A 203 -4.41 -3.75 -9.68
CA ILE A 203 -3.08 -3.95 -10.26
C ILE A 203 -2.07 -2.96 -9.69
N LYS A 204 -0.81 -3.38 -9.64
CA LYS A 204 0.33 -2.53 -9.31
C LYS A 204 1.04 -2.10 -10.59
N ILE A 205 1.16 -0.81 -10.80
CA ILE A 205 1.91 -0.27 -11.95
C ILE A 205 3.41 -0.40 -11.69
N ILE A 206 4.03 -1.37 -12.35
CA ILE A 206 5.46 -1.67 -12.25
C ILE A 206 6.15 -1.46 -13.61
N ARG A 207 5.47 -1.85 -14.70
CA ARG A 207 6.00 -1.86 -16.07
C ARG A 207 5.14 -1.01 -16.99
N ASP A 208 5.64 -0.72 -18.16
CA ASP A 208 4.92 0.08 -19.17
C ASP A 208 3.62 -0.59 -19.62
N GLU A 209 3.58 -1.93 -19.65
CA GLU A 209 2.38 -2.69 -19.99
C GLU A 209 1.26 -2.48 -18.96
N ASP A 210 1.61 -2.32 -17.68
CA ASP A 210 0.62 -2.06 -16.61
C ASP A 210 -0.07 -0.71 -16.81
N ILE A 211 0.61 0.27 -17.41
CA ILE A 211 0.05 1.58 -17.77
C ILE A 211 -1.07 1.41 -18.80
N ALA A 212 -0.84 0.59 -19.82
CA ALA A 212 -1.83 0.30 -20.85
C ALA A 212 -3.05 -0.43 -20.26
N ILE A 213 -2.81 -1.42 -19.38
CA ILE A 213 -3.87 -2.16 -18.67
C ILE A 213 -4.68 -1.20 -17.80
N PHE A 214 -4.02 -0.35 -17.01
CA PHE A 214 -4.72 0.64 -16.19
C PHE A 214 -5.56 1.60 -17.03
N GLY A 215 -5.00 2.11 -18.14
CA GLY A 215 -5.74 2.96 -19.07
C GLY A 215 -6.98 2.29 -19.67
N ALA A 216 -6.94 0.97 -19.90
CA ALA A 216 -8.09 0.20 -20.36
C ALA A 216 -9.13 0.01 -19.24
N LEU A 217 -8.71 -0.28 -18.02
CA LEU A 217 -9.61 -0.41 -16.85
C LEU A 217 -10.37 0.89 -16.54
N LEU A 218 -9.74 2.04 -16.73
CA LEU A 218 -10.41 3.34 -16.52
C LEU A 218 -11.57 3.59 -17.49
N LYS A 219 -11.57 2.96 -18.68
CA LYS A 219 -12.65 3.12 -19.67
C LYS A 219 -13.88 2.26 -19.36
N GLN A 220 -13.78 1.34 -18.41
CA GLN A 220 -14.88 0.45 -18.00
C GLN A 220 -15.69 1.02 -16.82
N LYS A 221 -15.26 2.14 -16.25
CA LYS A 221 -15.97 2.91 -15.21
C LYS A 221 -16.81 4.02 -15.85
#